data_5abada982d39995e49e8da9a1daae4e0
#
_entry.id   5abada982d39995e49e8da9a1daae4e0
#
_cell.length_a   1.000
_cell.length_b   1.000
_cell.length_c   1.000
_cell.angle_alpha   90.00
_cell.angle_beta   90.00
_cell.angle_gamma   90.00
#
_symmetry.space_group_name_H-M   'P 1'
#
loop_
_entity.id
_entity.type
_entity.pdbx_description
1 polymer ?
#
loop_
_entity_poly.entity_id
_entity_poly.type
_entity_poly.pdbx_seq_one_letter_code
_entity_poly.pdbx_strand_id
1 'polypeptide(L)'
;AAHTRKASKKAVRKAQAEATAGTKSSRLQFTDEERAAPELEKYIKKSDKAADRLDKAKAAIPKEKKLVKERTFDETTGKGKTRLHFEEKDKPPGFKEKHNPLSRPTQEAGILVHNKIHSVEKDNSGVEGAHKSEEAAERGAKYGVRKIKQGYRSHKLKPYREAAKAEKAAFKANVDFQYHKTLHENPQLTSNPISRFWQKQQI
;
A
#
# COMPACT_ATOMS: atom_id res chain seq x y z
N ALA A 1 16.36 4.75 -23.29
CA ALA A 1 15.93 3.41 -22.81
C ALA A 1 15.51 3.38 -21.32
N ALA A 2 16.17 4.11 -20.40
CA ALA A 2 15.82 4.10 -18.96
C ALA A 2 14.52 4.89 -18.65
N HIS A 3 14.25 5.97 -19.38
CA HIS A 3 13.06 6.81 -19.21
C HIS A 3 11.77 6.10 -19.65
N THR A 4 11.85 5.35 -20.75
CA THR A 4 10.73 4.56 -21.28
C THR A 4 10.34 3.40 -20.37
N ARG A 5 11.34 2.73 -19.72
CA ARG A 5 11.09 1.68 -18.74
C ARG A 5 10.40 2.19 -17.46
N LYS A 6 10.71 3.41 -17.00
CA LYS A 6 10.03 4.02 -15.84
C LYS A 6 8.59 4.41 -16.16
N ALA A 7 8.34 4.94 -17.37
CA ALA A 7 7.00 5.31 -17.82
C ALA A 7 6.11 4.07 -17.97
N SER A 8 6.60 2.97 -18.56
CA SER A 8 5.85 1.72 -18.71
C SER A 8 5.53 1.06 -17.38
N LYS A 9 6.46 1.04 -16.43
CA LYS A 9 6.20 0.53 -15.07
C LYS A 9 5.16 1.36 -14.31
N LYS A 10 5.14 2.69 -14.53
CA LYS A 10 4.14 3.58 -13.94
C LYS A 10 2.76 3.36 -14.56
N ALA A 11 2.69 3.17 -15.87
CA ALA A 11 1.45 2.87 -16.59
C ALA A 11 0.86 1.51 -16.17
N VAL A 12 1.69 0.47 -16.07
CA VAL A 12 1.26 -0.86 -15.59
C VAL A 12 0.75 -0.79 -14.15
N ARG A 13 1.45 -0.07 -13.26
CA ARG A 13 0.98 0.13 -11.88
C ARG A 13 -0.32 0.92 -11.80
N LYS A 14 -0.51 1.91 -12.68
CA LYS A 14 -1.75 2.68 -12.76
C LYS A 14 -2.90 1.82 -13.27
N ALA A 15 -2.68 1.04 -14.33
CA ALA A 15 -3.67 0.10 -14.85
C ALA A 15 -4.04 -1.00 -13.84
N GLN A 16 -3.06 -1.53 -13.09
CA GLN A 16 -3.32 -2.46 -12.00
C GLN A 16 -4.09 -1.82 -10.83
N ALA A 17 -3.79 -0.56 -10.50
CA ALA A 17 -4.52 0.18 -9.47
C ALA A 17 -5.95 0.51 -9.91
N GLU A 18 -6.18 0.84 -11.19
CA GLU A 18 -7.50 1.07 -11.77
C GLU A 18 -8.31 -0.23 -11.87
N ALA A 19 -7.68 -1.33 -12.29
CA ALA A 19 -8.32 -2.65 -12.30
C ALA A 19 -8.71 -3.13 -10.89
N THR A 20 -7.87 -2.85 -9.87
CA THR A 20 -8.19 -3.17 -8.47
C THR A 20 -9.18 -2.18 -7.84
N ALA A 21 -9.23 -0.92 -8.30
CA ALA A 21 -10.23 0.05 -7.84
C ALA A 21 -11.63 -0.23 -8.39
N GLY A 22 -11.73 -0.85 -9.57
CA GLY A 22 -13.01 -1.32 -10.15
C GLY A 22 -13.59 -2.53 -9.42
N THR A 23 -12.77 -3.36 -8.81
CA THR A 23 -13.16 -4.45 -7.91
C THR A 23 -13.15 -3.96 -6.46
N LYS A 24 -14.05 -3.02 -6.11
CA LYS A 24 -14.45 -2.88 -4.71
C LYS A 24 -14.95 -4.27 -4.33
N SER A 25 -14.23 -4.97 -3.47
CA SER A 25 -14.69 -6.23 -2.89
C SER A 25 -15.91 -5.90 -2.03
N SER A 26 -17.07 -5.76 -2.71
CA SER A 26 -18.33 -5.72 -2.01
C SER A 26 -18.45 -7.04 -1.27
N ARG A 27 -18.83 -6.98 0.00
CA ARG A 27 -19.19 -8.15 0.78
C ARG A 27 -20.14 -8.99 -0.07
N LEU A 28 -19.80 -10.24 -0.33
CA LEU A 28 -20.67 -11.14 -1.08
C LEU A 28 -21.96 -11.33 -0.28
N GLN A 29 -23.09 -11.23 -0.97
CA GLN A 29 -24.37 -11.59 -0.44
C GLN A 29 -24.64 -13.03 -0.86
N PHE A 30 -24.88 -13.89 0.11
CA PHE A 30 -25.15 -15.29 -0.10
C PHE A 30 -26.65 -15.51 -0.07
N THR A 31 -27.16 -16.31 -1.01
CA THR A 31 -28.57 -16.72 -1.02
C THR A 31 -28.85 -17.72 0.10
N ASP A 32 -30.13 -17.90 0.44
CA ASP A 32 -30.52 -18.87 1.47
C ASP A 32 -30.21 -20.30 1.03
N GLU A 33 -30.29 -20.59 -0.26
CA GLU A 33 -29.91 -21.89 -0.84
C GLU A 33 -28.43 -22.17 -0.69
N GLU A 34 -27.58 -21.18 -0.95
CA GLU A 34 -26.13 -21.29 -0.76
C GLU A 34 -25.74 -21.51 0.70
N ARG A 35 -26.49 -20.88 1.63
CA ARG A 35 -26.28 -21.06 3.08
C ARG A 35 -26.75 -22.43 3.58
N ALA A 36 -27.76 -23.00 2.93
CA ALA A 36 -28.29 -24.33 3.26
C ALA A 36 -27.37 -25.47 2.78
N ALA A 37 -26.47 -25.22 1.82
CA ALA A 37 -25.55 -26.22 1.29
C ALA A 37 -24.37 -26.46 2.25
N PRO A 38 -24.25 -27.63 2.88
CA PRO A 38 -23.20 -27.93 3.87
C PRO A 38 -21.79 -27.88 3.26
N GLU A 39 -21.67 -28.19 1.98
CA GLU A 39 -20.39 -28.15 1.25
C GLU A 39 -19.85 -26.72 1.08
N LEU A 40 -20.73 -25.71 0.97
CA LEU A 40 -20.38 -24.31 0.81
C LEU A 40 -20.17 -23.57 2.13
N GLU A 41 -20.68 -24.09 3.24
CA GLU A 41 -20.65 -23.44 4.56
C GLU A 41 -19.24 -22.98 4.97
N LYS A 42 -18.24 -23.81 4.74
CA LYS A 42 -16.84 -23.52 5.05
C LYS A 42 -16.32 -22.30 4.28
N TYR A 43 -16.68 -22.19 3.02
CA TYR A 43 -16.23 -21.11 2.14
C TYR A 43 -16.99 -19.82 2.43
N ILE A 44 -18.27 -19.89 2.76
CA ILE A 44 -19.08 -18.76 3.22
C ILE A 44 -18.47 -18.18 4.50
N LYS A 45 -18.23 -19.00 5.52
CA LYS A 45 -17.61 -18.58 6.77
C LYS A 45 -16.21 -17.95 6.56
N LYS A 46 -15.44 -18.49 5.59
CA LYS A 46 -14.12 -17.94 5.23
C LYS A 46 -14.24 -16.58 4.57
N SER A 47 -15.21 -16.40 3.65
CA SER A 47 -15.48 -15.13 2.98
C SER A 47 -15.97 -14.07 3.95
N ASP A 48 -16.94 -14.37 4.81
CA ASP A 48 -17.44 -13.46 5.83
C ASP A 48 -16.33 -13.02 6.79
N LYS A 49 -15.52 -13.96 7.29
CA LYS A 49 -14.39 -13.64 8.17
C LYS A 49 -13.34 -12.76 7.48
N ALA A 50 -13.13 -12.95 6.18
CA ALA A 50 -12.21 -12.13 5.41
C ALA A 50 -12.78 -10.72 5.16
N ALA A 51 -14.08 -10.60 4.90
CA ALA A 51 -14.78 -9.32 4.78
C ALA A 51 -14.74 -8.53 6.10
N ASP A 52 -15.02 -9.16 7.24
CA ASP A 52 -14.95 -8.51 8.55
C ASP A 52 -13.53 -8.00 8.88
N ARG A 53 -12.50 -8.75 8.49
CA ARG A 53 -11.11 -8.31 8.63
C ARG A 53 -10.79 -7.11 7.75
N LEU A 54 -11.33 -7.09 6.54
CA LEU A 54 -11.17 -5.99 5.61
C LEU A 54 -11.83 -4.72 6.14
N ASP A 55 -13.06 -4.83 6.65
CA ASP A 55 -13.79 -3.70 7.23
C ASP A 55 -13.06 -3.11 8.44
N LYS A 56 -12.56 -3.97 9.33
CA LYS A 56 -11.73 -3.54 10.47
C LYS A 56 -10.43 -2.86 10.02
N ALA A 57 -9.76 -3.41 9.01
CA ALA A 57 -8.53 -2.85 8.48
C ALA A 57 -8.77 -1.50 7.77
N LYS A 58 -9.87 -1.36 7.03
CA LYS A 58 -10.28 -0.08 6.42
C LYS A 58 -10.65 0.97 7.47
N ALA A 59 -11.35 0.57 8.53
CA ALA A 59 -11.70 1.47 9.64
C ALA A 59 -10.47 2.00 10.39
N ALA A 60 -9.35 1.24 10.40
CA ALA A 60 -8.09 1.66 11.02
C ALA A 60 -7.29 2.67 10.17
N ILE A 61 -7.67 2.92 8.92
CA ILE A 61 -7.03 3.93 8.08
C ILE A 61 -7.40 5.32 8.59
N PRO A 62 -6.41 6.23 8.82
CA PRO A 62 -6.70 7.59 9.23
C PRO A 62 -7.55 8.32 8.18
N LYS A 63 -8.58 9.01 8.61
CA LYS A 63 -9.44 9.81 7.75
C LYS A 63 -9.08 11.30 7.83
N GLU A 64 -9.29 12.03 6.75
CA GLU A 64 -9.19 13.49 6.72
C GLU A 64 -10.47 14.09 6.16
N LYS A 65 -10.89 15.21 6.74
CA LYS A 65 -12.05 15.98 6.24
C LYS A 65 -11.58 16.90 5.11
N LYS A 66 -12.12 16.69 3.92
CA LYS A 66 -11.89 17.56 2.77
C LYS A 66 -13.14 18.34 2.45
N LEU A 67 -12.97 19.65 2.23
CA LEU A 67 -14.04 20.51 1.73
C LEU A 67 -14.27 20.18 0.26
N VAL A 68 -15.46 19.69 -0.05
CA VAL A 68 -15.89 19.36 -1.42
C VAL A 68 -16.88 20.43 -1.87
N LYS A 69 -16.68 20.91 -3.10
CA LYS A 69 -17.56 21.84 -3.80
C LYS A 69 -18.42 21.03 -4.76
N GLU A 70 -19.68 20.87 -4.44
CA GLU A 70 -20.64 20.24 -5.32
C GLU A 70 -21.41 21.32 -6.07
N ARG A 71 -21.44 21.22 -7.40
CA ARG A 71 -22.24 22.10 -8.26
C ARG A 71 -23.50 21.32 -8.66
N THR A 72 -24.63 21.74 -8.12
CA THR A 72 -25.92 21.25 -8.51
C THR A 72 -26.57 22.24 -9.46
N PHE A 73 -27.08 21.77 -10.58
CA PHE A 73 -27.83 22.55 -11.52
C PHE A 73 -29.31 22.36 -11.21
N ASP A 74 -29.99 23.49 -10.98
CA ASP A 74 -31.42 23.47 -10.70
C ASP A 74 -32.17 23.63 -12.02
N GLU A 75 -32.73 22.53 -12.52
CA GLU A 75 -33.42 22.48 -13.84
C GLU A 75 -34.64 23.42 -13.90
N THR A 76 -35.25 23.72 -12.75
CA THR A 76 -36.44 24.59 -12.70
C THR A 76 -36.10 26.08 -12.80
N THR A 77 -34.95 26.49 -12.27
CA THR A 77 -34.54 27.91 -12.24
C THR A 77 -33.42 28.23 -13.23
N GLY A 78 -32.83 27.22 -13.91
CA GLY A 78 -31.71 27.38 -14.83
C GLY A 78 -30.44 27.89 -14.14
N LYS A 79 -30.37 27.91 -12.82
CA LYS A 79 -29.25 28.45 -12.06
C LYS A 79 -28.40 27.37 -11.40
N GLY A 80 -27.09 27.47 -11.56
CA GLY A 80 -26.16 26.61 -10.84
C GLY A 80 -26.01 27.05 -9.39
N LYS A 81 -26.27 26.16 -8.43
CA LYS A 81 -25.98 26.34 -7.00
C LYS A 81 -24.70 25.61 -6.63
N THR A 82 -23.83 26.27 -5.87
CA THR A 82 -22.64 25.63 -5.32
C THR A 82 -22.86 25.32 -3.84
N ARG A 83 -22.84 24.03 -3.49
CA ARG A 83 -22.94 23.55 -2.12
C ARG A 83 -21.54 23.16 -1.63
N LEU A 84 -21.19 23.63 -0.44
CA LEU A 84 -19.94 23.27 0.23
C LEU A 84 -20.31 22.29 1.34
N HIS A 85 -19.65 21.12 1.34
CA HIS A 85 -19.78 20.17 2.43
C HIS A 85 -18.44 19.51 2.73
N PHE A 86 -18.28 19.02 3.95
CA PHE A 86 -17.09 18.27 4.34
C PHE A 86 -17.32 16.79 4.07
N GLU A 87 -16.44 16.18 3.29
CA GLU A 87 -16.42 14.75 3.03
C GLU A 87 -15.25 14.11 3.75
N GLU A 88 -15.48 13.02 4.45
CA GLU A 88 -14.42 12.21 5.05
C GLU A 88 -13.82 11.29 4.00
N LYS A 89 -12.55 11.52 3.67
CA LYS A 89 -11.77 10.68 2.76
C LYS A 89 -10.60 10.04 3.49
N ASP A 90 -10.26 8.83 3.06
CA ASP A 90 -9.06 8.17 3.56
C ASP A 90 -7.83 9.03 3.28
N LYS A 91 -7.05 9.30 4.33
CA LYS A 91 -5.83 10.09 4.21
C LYS A 91 -4.82 9.31 3.40
N PRO A 92 -4.30 9.86 2.28
CA PRO A 92 -3.30 9.15 1.50
C PRO A 92 -2.02 8.93 2.34
N PRO A 93 -1.31 7.82 2.15
CA PRO A 93 -0.05 7.55 2.83
C PRO A 93 1.03 8.48 2.31
N GLY A 94 0.99 9.74 2.75
CA GLY A 94 1.92 10.80 2.36
C GLY A 94 2.97 11.04 3.45
N PHE A 95 4.25 11.03 3.07
CA PHE A 95 5.31 11.62 3.86
C PHE A 95 5.65 12.96 3.22
N LYS A 96 5.29 14.05 3.91
CA LYS A 96 5.82 15.37 3.54
C LYS A 96 7.31 15.35 3.92
N GLU A 97 8.18 15.18 2.96
CA GLU A 97 9.60 15.45 3.16
C GLU A 97 9.71 16.96 3.38
N LYS A 98 10.00 17.34 4.62
CA LYS A 98 10.38 18.73 4.90
C LYS A 98 11.72 18.93 4.23
N HIS A 99 11.72 19.65 3.13
CA HIS A 99 12.94 20.09 2.48
C HIS A 99 13.62 21.09 3.42
N ASN A 100 14.74 20.67 4.03
CA ASN A 100 15.54 21.59 4.82
C ASN A 100 16.48 22.35 3.86
N PRO A 101 16.26 23.65 3.62
CA PRO A 101 17.06 24.41 2.67
C PRO A 101 18.55 24.51 3.06
N LEU A 102 18.85 24.31 4.36
CA LEU A 102 20.22 24.32 4.89
C LEU A 102 20.93 22.97 4.75
N SER A 103 20.27 21.91 4.28
CA SER A 103 20.90 20.58 4.20
C SER A 103 22.02 20.49 3.17
N ARG A 104 21.95 21.22 2.07
CA ARG A 104 23.02 21.26 1.05
C ARG A 104 24.25 22.03 1.51
N PRO A 105 24.13 23.31 1.99
CA PRO A 105 25.28 24.05 2.48
C PRO A 105 26.02 23.35 3.62
N THR A 106 25.30 22.69 4.55
CA THR A 106 25.94 21.94 5.63
C THR A 106 26.65 20.68 5.15
N GLN A 107 26.14 20.01 4.11
CA GLN A 107 26.83 18.88 3.50
C GLN A 107 28.09 19.31 2.74
N GLU A 108 28.02 20.39 1.98
CA GLU A 108 29.17 20.95 1.25
C GLU A 108 30.25 21.44 2.20
N ALA A 109 29.89 22.13 3.27
CA ALA A 109 30.84 22.53 4.32
C ALA A 109 31.49 21.30 4.99
N GLY A 110 30.71 20.25 5.28
CA GLY A 110 31.23 19.00 5.81
C GLY A 110 32.23 18.32 4.88
N ILE A 111 31.97 18.31 3.57
CA ILE A 111 32.89 17.76 2.55
C ILE A 111 34.20 18.55 2.49
N LEU A 112 34.12 19.89 2.52
CA LEU A 112 35.30 20.76 2.50
C LEU A 112 36.21 20.55 3.73
N VAL A 113 35.60 20.46 4.93
CA VAL A 113 36.35 20.18 6.16
C VAL A 113 36.98 18.79 6.09
N HIS A 114 36.23 17.77 5.65
CA HIS A 114 36.73 16.40 5.50
C HIS A 114 37.92 16.29 4.52
N ASN A 115 37.82 16.94 3.37
CA ASN A 115 38.89 16.98 2.37
C ASN A 115 40.13 17.68 2.92
N LYS A 116 39.98 18.74 3.71
CA LYS A 116 41.10 19.47 4.33
C LYS A 116 41.78 18.64 5.41
N ILE A 117 41.01 17.91 6.23
CA ILE A 117 41.54 16.99 7.23
C ILE A 117 42.33 15.85 6.51
N HIS A 118 41.75 15.28 5.46
CA HIS A 118 42.38 14.22 4.69
C HIS A 118 43.72 14.64 4.01
N SER A 119 43.84 15.92 3.66
CA SER A 119 45.11 16.47 3.13
C SER A 119 46.21 16.53 4.19
N VAL A 120 45.87 16.72 5.47
CA VAL A 120 46.81 16.78 6.61
C VAL A 120 47.12 15.40 7.18
N GLU A 121 46.22 14.42 6.95
CA GLU A 121 46.35 13.02 7.42
C GLU A 121 47.57 12.29 6.84
N LYS A 122 47.93 12.61 5.59
CA LYS A 122 49.05 11.96 4.89
C LYS A 122 50.40 12.15 5.60
N ASP A 123 50.48 13.17 6.45
CA ASP A 123 51.73 13.52 7.12
C ASP A 123 51.75 13.15 8.62
N ASN A 124 50.64 12.62 9.19
CA ASN A 124 50.56 12.41 10.64
C ASN A 124 49.65 11.18 11.00
N SER A 125 50.27 10.07 11.38
CA SER A 125 49.55 8.81 11.73
C SER A 125 48.61 8.94 12.95
N GLY A 126 48.84 9.87 13.84
CA GLY A 126 47.94 10.14 14.97
C GLY A 126 46.62 10.79 14.56
N VAL A 127 46.64 11.64 13.55
CA VAL A 127 45.46 12.29 12.99
C VAL A 127 44.60 11.30 12.22
N GLU A 128 45.22 10.33 11.55
CA GLU A 128 44.53 9.26 10.82
C GLU A 128 43.64 8.41 11.76
N GLY A 129 44.14 8.04 12.94
CA GLY A 129 43.39 7.28 13.92
C GLY A 129 42.16 8.03 14.46
N ALA A 130 42.34 9.32 14.75
CA ALA A 130 41.24 10.18 15.20
C ALA A 130 40.16 10.35 14.12
N HIS A 131 40.55 10.59 12.88
CA HIS A 131 39.66 10.75 11.76
C HIS A 131 38.83 9.47 11.43
N LYS A 132 39.47 8.30 11.45
CA LYS A 132 38.77 7.01 11.28
C LYS A 132 37.72 6.79 12.36
N SER A 133 37.99 7.19 13.61
CA SER A 133 37.02 7.07 14.70
C SER A 133 35.84 8.03 14.53
N GLU A 134 36.10 9.26 14.06
CA GLU A 134 35.07 10.25 13.75
C GLU A 134 34.17 9.79 12.59
N GLU A 135 34.75 9.29 11.50
CA GLU A 135 33.98 8.70 10.40
C GLU A 135 33.12 7.53 10.84
N ALA A 136 33.62 6.64 11.71
CA ALA A 136 32.87 5.54 12.25
C ALA A 136 31.68 6.02 13.10
N ALA A 137 31.90 7.03 13.94
CA ALA A 137 30.84 7.66 14.72
C ALA A 137 29.78 8.34 13.83
N GLU A 138 30.20 9.06 12.79
CA GLU A 138 29.31 9.69 11.83
C GLU A 138 28.47 8.68 11.04
N ARG A 139 29.08 7.58 10.58
CA ARG A 139 28.38 6.47 9.92
C ARG A 139 27.36 5.82 10.86
N GLY A 140 27.72 5.63 12.12
CA GLY A 140 26.84 5.11 13.17
C GLY A 140 25.64 6.03 13.40
N ALA A 141 25.88 7.33 13.55
CA ALA A 141 24.83 8.32 13.72
C ALA A 141 23.88 8.39 12.50
N LYS A 142 24.43 8.43 11.28
CA LYS A 142 23.64 8.41 10.03
C LYS A 142 22.82 7.13 9.91
N TYR A 143 23.36 5.98 10.32
CA TYR A 143 22.64 4.70 10.35
C TYR A 143 21.49 4.76 11.36
N GLY A 144 21.72 5.24 12.58
CA GLY A 144 20.70 5.39 13.61
C GLY A 144 19.53 6.25 13.15
N VAL A 145 19.82 7.43 12.58
CA VAL A 145 18.79 8.33 12.02
C VAL A 145 17.99 7.67 10.89
N ARG A 146 18.67 6.91 9.99
CA ARG A 146 17.96 6.17 8.94
C ARG A 146 17.03 5.11 9.53
N LYS A 147 17.47 4.38 10.54
CA LYS A 147 16.65 3.35 11.22
C LYS A 147 15.44 3.95 11.91
N ILE A 148 15.59 5.06 12.61
CA ILE A 148 14.48 5.79 13.24
C ILE A 148 13.47 6.25 12.18
N LYS A 149 13.95 6.89 11.09
CA LYS A 149 13.07 7.31 9.98
C LYS A 149 12.35 6.13 9.34
N GLN A 150 13.05 5.00 9.15
CA GLN A 150 12.47 3.78 8.59
C GLN A 150 11.41 3.19 9.52
N GLY A 151 11.67 3.14 10.83
CA GLY A 151 10.71 2.70 11.85
C GLY A 151 9.44 3.55 11.84
N TYR A 152 9.60 4.87 11.86
CA TYR A 152 8.47 5.81 11.78
C TYR A 152 7.64 5.63 10.50
N ARG A 153 8.30 5.54 9.33
CA ARG A 153 7.63 5.28 8.04
C ARG A 153 6.89 3.94 8.05
N SER A 154 7.52 2.90 8.59
CA SER A 154 6.93 1.57 8.69
C SER A 154 5.68 1.57 9.56
N HIS A 155 5.74 2.23 10.73
CA HIS A 155 4.60 2.38 11.64
C HIS A 155 3.44 3.13 10.99
N LYS A 156 3.72 4.25 10.34
CA LYS A 156 2.70 5.07 9.65
C LYS A 156 2.04 4.35 8.47
N LEU A 157 2.77 3.45 7.79
CA LEU A 157 2.25 2.66 6.67
C LEU A 157 1.55 1.37 7.10
N LYS A 158 1.64 1.00 8.39
CA LYS A 158 1.09 -0.26 8.91
C LYS A 158 -0.40 -0.44 8.58
N PRO A 159 -1.32 0.52 8.88
CA PRO A 159 -2.74 0.35 8.59
C PRO A 159 -3.03 0.15 7.10
N TYR A 160 -2.32 0.85 6.22
CA TYR A 160 -2.49 0.70 4.77
C TYR A 160 -2.02 -0.68 4.26
N ARG A 161 -0.92 -1.20 4.83
CA ARG A 161 -0.42 -2.55 4.50
C ARG A 161 -1.37 -3.63 5.00
N GLU A 162 -1.95 -3.45 6.18
CA GLU A 162 -2.93 -4.37 6.74
C GLU A 162 -4.21 -4.37 5.92
N ALA A 163 -4.71 -3.20 5.52
CA ALA A 163 -5.85 -3.09 4.62
C ALA A 163 -5.60 -3.77 3.27
N ALA A 164 -4.45 -3.55 2.64
CA ALA A 164 -4.09 -4.20 1.39
C ALA A 164 -3.95 -5.73 1.51
N LYS A 165 -3.45 -6.23 2.65
CA LYS A 165 -3.40 -7.68 2.92
C LYS A 165 -4.79 -8.25 3.12
N ALA A 166 -5.64 -7.55 3.87
CA ALA A 166 -7.02 -7.97 4.12
C ALA A 166 -7.83 -7.96 2.82
N GLU A 167 -7.63 -7.00 1.94
CA GLU A 167 -8.27 -6.93 0.63
C GLU A 167 -7.90 -8.11 -0.27
N LYS A 168 -6.62 -8.45 -0.33
CA LYS A 168 -6.16 -9.65 -1.06
C LYS A 168 -6.74 -10.94 -0.47
N ALA A 169 -6.85 -11.03 0.86
CA ALA A 169 -7.42 -12.19 1.53
C ALA A 169 -8.92 -12.31 1.26
N ALA A 170 -9.66 -11.19 1.27
CA ALA A 170 -11.08 -11.16 0.94
C ALA A 170 -11.32 -11.54 -0.52
N PHE A 171 -10.53 -10.98 -1.44
CA PHE A 171 -10.59 -11.35 -2.85
C PHE A 171 -10.37 -12.86 -3.06
N LYS A 172 -9.30 -13.41 -2.45
CA LYS A 172 -9.02 -14.85 -2.54
C LYS A 172 -10.18 -15.71 -1.99
N ALA A 173 -10.73 -15.32 -0.83
CA ALA A 173 -11.84 -16.05 -0.23
C ALA A 173 -13.10 -16.01 -1.10
N ASN A 174 -13.37 -14.87 -1.77
CA ASN A 174 -14.47 -14.73 -2.69
C ASN A 174 -14.29 -15.58 -3.96
N VAL A 175 -13.07 -15.62 -4.51
CA VAL A 175 -12.74 -16.48 -5.65
C VAL A 175 -12.87 -17.95 -5.27
N ASP A 176 -12.35 -18.34 -4.10
CA ASP A 176 -12.48 -19.72 -3.58
C ASP A 176 -13.98 -20.12 -3.46
N PHE A 177 -14.82 -19.22 -2.93
CA PHE A 177 -16.27 -19.47 -2.82
C PHE A 177 -16.91 -19.63 -4.21
N GLN A 178 -16.68 -18.72 -5.14
CA GLN A 178 -17.24 -18.79 -6.49
C GLN A 178 -16.83 -20.07 -7.22
N TYR A 179 -15.58 -20.49 -7.04
CA TYR A 179 -15.09 -21.73 -7.62
C TYR A 179 -15.85 -22.95 -7.07
N HIS A 180 -16.02 -23.04 -5.75
CA HIS A 180 -16.74 -24.16 -5.14
C HIS A 180 -18.24 -24.13 -5.40
N LYS A 181 -18.84 -22.94 -5.52
CA LYS A 181 -20.21 -22.77 -5.98
C LYS A 181 -20.40 -23.35 -7.39
N THR A 182 -19.51 -22.98 -8.32
CA THR A 182 -19.55 -23.50 -9.70
C THR A 182 -19.40 -25.03 -9.74
N LEU A 183 -18.57 -25.61 -8.88
CA LEU A 183 -18.43 -27.07 -8.78
C LEU A 183 -19.68 -27.73 -8.20
N HIS A 184 -20.35 -27.07 -7.24
CA HIS A 184 -21.58 -27.56 -6.65
C HIS A 184 -22.73 -27.53 -7.66
N GLU A 185 -22.85 -26.46 -8.43
CA GLU A 185 -23.86 -26.31 -9.50
C GLU A 185 -23.61 -27.24 -10.70
N ASN A 186 -22.33 -27.55 -10.97
CA ASN A 186 -21.91 -28.37 -12.13
C ASN A 186 -20.99 -29.52 -11.71
N PRO A 187 -21.51 -30.61 -11.12
CA PRO A 187 -20.71 -31.74 -10.66
C PRO A 187 -19.87 -32.42 -11.77
N GLN A 188 -20.31 -32.29 -13.02
CA GLN A 188 -19.59 -32.82 -14.19
C GLN A 188 -18.18 -32.25 -14.36
N LEU A 189 -17.94 -31.03 -13.85
CA LEU A 189 -16.62 -30.35 -13.94
C LEU A 189 -15.57 -31.04 -13.07
N THR A 190 -15.98 -31.79 -12.02
CA THR A 190 -15.05 -32.49 -11.13
C THR A 190 -14.47 -33.75 -11.78
N SER A 191 -15.14 -34.33 -12.77
CA SER A 191 -14.71 -35.56 -13.47
C SER A 191 -13.68 -35.28 -14.57
N ASN A 192 -13.52 -34.06 -15.00
CA ASN A 192 -12.62 -33.70 -16.10
C ASN A 192 -11.16 -33.63 -15.65
N PRO A 193 -10.21 -34.43 -16.25
CA PRO A 193 -8.79 -34.41 -15.88
C PRO A 193 -8.11 -33.07 -16.06
N ILE A 194 -8.62 -32.22 -16.95
CA ILE A 194 -8.10 -30.86 -17.18
C ILE A 194 -8.38 -29.95 -15.98
N SER A 195 -9.55 -30.05 -15.33
CA SER A 195 -9.87 -29.28 -14.13
C SER A 195 -8.97 -29.64 -12.95
N ARG A 196 -8.59 -30.92 -12.82
CA ARG A 196 -7.64 -31.42 -11.80
C ARG A 196 -6.22 -30.88 -12.02
N PHE A 197 -5.82 -30.66 -13.27
CA PHE A 197 -4.52 -30.07 -13.61
C PHE A 197 -4.43 -28.61 -13.16
N TRP A 198 -5.48 -27.83 -13.42
CA TRP A 198 -5.53 -26.41 -12.98
C TRP A 198 -5.65 -26.25 -11.47
N GLN A 199 -6.29 -27.18 -10.77
CA GLN A 199 -6.32 -27.20 -9.30
C GLN A 199 -4.93 -27.30 -8.66
N LYS A 200 -4.02 -28.07 -9.26
CA LYS A 200 -2.66 -28.27 -8.74
C LYS A 200 -1.74 -27.08 -8.97
N GLN A 201 -2.05 -26.19 -9.90
CA GLN A 201 -1.23 -25.03 -10.21
C GLN A 201 -1.63 -23.75 -9.44
N GLN A 202 -2.72 -23.76 -8.68
CA GLN A 202 -3.18 -22.62 -7.88
C GLN A 202 -2.76 -22.68 -6.40
N ILE A 203 -1.93 -23.65 -6.01
CA ILE A 203 -1.25 -23.72 -4.73
C ILE A 203 0.15 -23.12 -4.89
#